data_648dd7a007188fa4e02c83d29a8ed064
#
_entry.id   648dd7a007188fa4e02c83d29a8ed064
#
_cell.length_a   1.000
_cell.length_b   1.000
_cell.length_c   1.000
_cell.angle_alpha   90.00
_cell.angle_beta   90.00
_cell.angle_gamma   90.00
#
_symmetry.space_group_name_H-M   'P 1'
#
loop_
_entity.id
_entity.type
_entity.pdbx_description
1 polymer ?
#
loop_
_entity_poly.entity_id
_entity_poly.type
_entity_poly.pdbx_seq_one_letter_code
_entity_poly.pdbx_strand_id
1 'polypeptide(L)'
;STSISLALAHSLFKSALFLNAGTVEVIAHTRDIDRLGFLVKIAPKASTSALISVLSLMGIPPTLGFIAKLLLFVLLIEFITFNTLWGIFLLVSIVMALSLAIIYSIKYLTVYWGSWKTKKIDVVHVSEEQLVKWEYIPAILSLVLSPLMPLILNIPITMDVIISLILALTLFTIVTMYVYSRVKHITHDTIWLGGELP
;
A
#
# COMPACT_ATOMS: atom_id res chain seq x y z
N SER A 1 -15.12 -13.59 -9.43
CA SER A 1 -15.37 -12.30 -8.75
C SER A 1 -14.12 -11.79 -8.04
N THR A 2 -13.42 -12.61 -7.26
CA THR A 2 -12.23 -12.22 -6.47
C THR A 2 -11.08 -11.68 -7.32
N SER A 3 -10.78 -12.31 -8.47
CA SER A 3 -9.72 -11.85 -9.37
C SER A 3 -10.00 -10.44 -9.91
N ILE A 4 -11.26 -10.16 -10.24
CA ILE A 4 -11.68 -8.83 -10.71
C ILE A 4 -11.51 -7.79 -9.61
N SER A 5 -11.92 -8.11 -8.39
CA SER A 5 -11.76 -7.21 -7.23
C SER A 5 -10.31 -6.90 -6.94
N LEU A 6 -9.45 -7.93 -7.02
CA LEU A 6 -8.02 -7.78 -6.80
C LEU A 6 -7.37 -6.94 -7.91
N ALA A 7 -7.72 -7.19 -9.17
CA ALA A 7 -7.23 -6.42 -10.30
C ALA A 7 -7.68 -4.95 -10.23
N LEU A 8 -8.94 -4.70 -9.88
CA LEU A 8 -9.47 -3.35 -9.72
C LEU A 8 -8.78 -2.61 -8.58
N ALA A 9 -8.66 -3.24 -7.40
CA ALA A 9 -7.96 -2.64 -6.28
C ALA A 9 -6.51 -2.33 -6.63
N HIS A 10 -5.82 -3.28 -7.28
CA HIS A 10 -4.44 -3.13 -7.70
C HIS A 10 -4.26 -1.97 -8.68
N SER A 11 -5.12 -1.86 -9.68
CA SER A 11 -5.05 -0.77 -10.67
C SER A 11 -5.25 0.60 -10.01
N LEU A 12 -6.20 0.74 -9.07
CA LEU A 12 -6.48 2.00 -8.42
C LEU A 12 -5.32 2.48 -7.53
N PHE A 13 -4.85 1.66 -6.59
CA PHE A 13 -3.78 2.13 -5.71
C PHE A 13 -2.44 2.26 -6.45
N LYS A 14 -2.16 1.43 -7.45
CA LYS A 14 -0.95 1.57 -8.26
C LYS A 14 -0.97 2.84 -9.10
N SER A 15 -2.08 3.13 -9.80
CA SER A 15 -2.17 4.37 -10.57
C SER A 15 -2.02 5.61 -9.68
N ALA A 16 -2.65 5.64 -8.51
CA ALA A 16 -2.50 6.73 -7.57
C ALA A 16 -1.05 6.89 -7.09
N LEU A 17 -0.36 5.80 -6.75
CA LEU A 17 1.03 5.84 -6.31
C LEU A 17 2.01 6.25 -7.41
N PHE A 18 1.78 5.82 -8.66
CA PHE A 18 2.61 6.25 -9.78
C PHE A 18 2.44 7.73 -10.08
N LEU A 19 1.21 8.24 -10.09
CA LEU A 19 0.95 9.67 -10.25
C LEU A 19 1.60 10.46 -9.11
N ASN A 20 1.46 9.98 -7.89
CA ASN A 20 2.07 10.59 -6.72
C ASN A 20 3.62 10.62 -6.79
N ALA A 21 4.24 9.55 -7.26
CA ALA A 21 5.68 9.54 -7.50
C ALA A 21 6.11 10.59 -8.54
N GLY A 22 5.32 10.78 -9.58
CA GLY A 22 5.52 11.86 -10.55
C GLY A 22 5.40 13.25 -9.93
N THR A 23 4.41 13.45 -9.06
CA THR A 23 4.26 14.72 -8.31
C THR A 23 5.46 14.98 -7.41
N VAL A 24 5.96 13.96 -6.70
CA VAL A 24 7.18 14.08 -5.87
C VAL A 24 8.39 14.46 -6.72
N GLU A 25 8.57 13.84 -7.88
CA GLU A 25 9.67 14.14 -8.79
C GLU A 25 9.61 15.59 -9.28
N VAL A 26 8.45 16.09 -9.64
CA VAL A 26 8.27 17.48 -10.09
C VAL A 26 8.56 18.48 -8.96
N ILE A 27 8.16 18.18 -7.73
CA ILE A 27 8.35 19.08 -6.58
C ILE A 27 9.81 19.05 -6.08
N ALA A 28 10.42 17.87 -6.03
CA ALA A 28 11.72 17.68 -5.39
C ALA A 28 12.89 17.58 -6.38
N HIS A 29 12.61 17.50 -7.70
CA HIS A 29 13.62 17.32 -8.76
C HIS A 29 14.56 16.13 -8.53
N THR A 30 14.10 15.12 -7.81
CA THR A 30 14.86 13.89 -7.53
C THR A 30 13.94 12.70 -7.37
N ARG A 31 14.44 11.53 -7.75
CA ARG A 31 13.80 10.21 -7.53
C ARG A 31 14.43 9.46 -6.35
N ASP A 32 15.49 10.01 -5.79
CA ASP A 32 16.21 9.39 -4.68
C ASP A 32 15.42 9.52 -3.37
N ILE A 33 14.83 8.42 -2.94
CA ILE A 33 14.02 8.36 -1.71
C ILE A 33 14.85 8.71 -0.46
N ASP A 34 16.15 8.44 -0.47
CA ASP A 34 17.00 8.70 0.68
C ASP A 34 17.32 10.19 0.85
N ARG A 35 17.12 10.98 -0.20
CA ARG A 35 17.20 12.45 -0.16
C ARG A 35 15.90 13.13 0.21
N LEU A 36 14.77 12.38 0.15
CA LEU A 36 13.44 12.90 0.40
C LEU A 36 13.05 12.77 1.87
N GLY A 37 12.28 13.74 2.35
CA GLY A 37 11.72 13.75 3.70
C GLY A 37 10.93 15.02 3.97
N PHE A 38 10.05 15.01 4.98
CA PHE A 38 9.22 16.16 5.38
C PHE A 38 8.36 16.79 4.27
N LEU A 39 8.17 16.10 3.14
CA LEU A 39 7.35 16.64 2.05
C LEU A 39 5.89 16.89 2.46
N VAL A 40 5.43 16.30 3.55
CA VAL A 40 4.10 16.58 4.11
C VAL A 40 3.86 18.07 4.38
N LYS A 41 4.90 18.84 4.73
CA LYS A 41 4.80 20.28 4.98
C LYS A 41 4.73 21.11 3.68
N ILE A 42 5.21 20.57 2.59
CA ILE A 42 5.34 21.25 1.31
C ILE A 42 4.18 20.86 0.40
N ALA A 43 3.83 19.58 0.39
CA ALA A 43 2.80 18.97 -0.43
C ALA A 43 1.80 18.15 0.43
N PRO A 44 0.99 18.80 1.27
CA PRO A 44 0.06 18.11 2.17
C PRO A 44 -1.02 17.33 1.42
N LYS A 45 -1.48 17.83 0.27
CA LYS A 45 -2.48 17.13 -0.56
C LYS A 45 -1.89 15.87 -1.19
N ALA A 46 -0.69 15.94 -1.75
CA ALA A 46 0.00 14.76 -2.28
C ALA A 46 0.27 13.72 -1.18
N SER A 47 0.61 14.16 0.03
CA SER A 47 0.82 13.25 1.17
C SER A 47 -0.45 12.51 1.58
N THR A 48 -1.62 13.15 1.54
CA THR A 48 -2.89 12.47 1.84
C THR A 48 -3.30 11.48 0.77
N SER A 49 -3.09 11.79 -0.51
CA SER A 49 -3.29 10.85 -1.62
C SER A 49 -2.37 9.63 -1.49
N ALA A 50 -1.09 9.86 -1.19
CA ALA A 50 -0.12 8.80 -0.93
C ALA A 50 -0.55 7.91 0.23
N LEU A 51 -1.00 8.51 1.35
CA LEU A 51 -1.45 7.77 2.53
C LEU A 51 -2.62 6.85 2.20
N ILE A 52 -3.67 7.36 1.55
CA ILE A 52 -4.85 6.58 1.16
C ILE A 52 -4.43 5.40 0.25
N SER A 53 -3.58 5.67 -0.72
CA SER A 53 -3.13 4.66 -1.69
C SER A 53 -2.25 3.59 -1.04
N VAL A 54 -1.37 3.99 -0.12
CA VAL A 54 -0.54 3.08 0.67
C VAL A 54 -1.39 2.23 1.61
N LEU A 55 -2.38 2.81 2.29
CA LEU A 55 -3.32 2.04 3.12
C LEU A 55 -4.07 0.99 2.29
N SER A 56 -4.45 1.32 1.05
CA SER A 56 -5.07 0.37 0.13
C SER A 56 -4.07 -0.71 -0.32
N LEU A 57 -2.83 -0.34 -0.61
CA LEU A 57 -1.77 -1.30 -0.92
C LEU A 57 -1.48 -2.24 0.25
N MET A 58 -1.44 -1.73 1.47
CA MET A 58 -1.29 -2.55 2.70
C MET A 58 -2.53 -3.44 2.95
N GLY A 59 -3.70 -3.02 2.51
CA GLY A 59 -4.97 -3.70 2.77
C GLY A 59 -5.53 -3.34 4.14
N ILE A 60 -5.45 -2.07 4.53
CA ILE A 60 -6.02 -1.56 5.78
C ILE A 60 -7.45 -1.06 5.52
N PRO A 61 -8.44 -1.40 6.37
CA PRO A 61 -9.78 -0.84 6.23
C PRO A 61 -9.76 0.70 6.37
N PRO A 62 -10.65 1.42 5.73
CA PRO A 62 -11.76 1.03 4.87
C PRO A 62 -11.42 1.09 3.36
N THR A 63 -10.38 0.45 2.90
CA THR A 63 -9.93 0.53 1.51
C THR A 63 -10.35 -0.67 0.66
N LEU A 64 -10.44 -0.47 -0.66
CA LEU A 64 -10.74 -1.55 -1.59
C LEU A 64 -9.70 -2.67 -1.57
N GLY A 65 -8.42 -2.32 -1.34
CA GLY A 65 -7.34 -3.29 -1.17
C GLY A 65 -7.55 -4.24 -0.01
N PHE A 66 -8.21 -3.79 1.05
CA PHE A 66 -8.61 -4.64 2.17
C PHE A 66 -9.65 -5.68 1.73
N ILE A 67 -10.73 -5.26 1.07
CA ILE A 67 -11.79 -6.17 0.60
C ILE A 67 -11.21 -7.20 -0.39
N ALA A 68 -10.37 -6.76 -1.31
CA ALA A 68 -9.75 -7.66 -2.28
C ALA A 68 -8.86 -8.73 -1.62
N LYS A 69 -8.10 -8.37 -0.60
CA LYS A 69 -7.26 -9.31 0.16
C LYS A 69 -8.10 -10.23 1.03
N LEU A 70 -9.15 -9.71 1.64
CA LEU A 70 -10.10 -10.53 2.39
C LEU A 70 -10.67 -11.66 1.53
N LEU A 71 -11.16 -11.32 0.34
CA LEU A 71 -11.67 -12.30 -0.62
C LEU A 71 -10.60 -13.32 -1.05
N LEU A 72 -9.35 -12.87 -1.19
CA LEU A 72 -8.25 -13.76 -1.50
C LEU A 72 -8.02 -14.77 -0.36
N PHE A 73 -8.05 -14.34 0.90
CA PHE A 73 -7.90 -15.24 2.05
C PHE A 73 -9.06 -16.21 2.19
N VAL A 74 -10.30 -15.79 1.94
CA VAL A 74 -11.47 -16.66 1.95
C VAL A 74 -11.29 -17.79 0.92
N LEU A 75 -10.92 -17.46 -0.32
CA LEU A 75 -10.66 -18.46 -1.35
C LEU A 75 -9.49 -19.38 -1.00
N LEU A 76 -8.45 -18.84 -0.37
CA LEU A 76 -7.29 -19.62 0.03
C LEU A 76 -7.66 -20.66 1.10
N ILE A 77 -8.48 -20.28 2.09
CA ILE A 77 -8.96 -21.20 3.12
C ILE A 77 -9.79 -22.33 2.47
N GLU A 78 -10.69 -21.99 1.56
CA GLU A 78 -11.45 -22.97 0.80
C GLU A 78 -10.53 -23.90 0.01
N PHE A 79 -9.49 -23.37 -0.66
CA PHE A 79 -8.53 -24.16 -1.41
C PHE A 79 -7.71 -25.11 -0.53
N ILE A 80 -7.33 -24.69 0.68
CA ILE A 80 -6.61 -25.53 1.66
C ILE A 80 -7.42 -26.77 2.02
N THR A 81 -8.75 -26.68 2.10
CA THR A 81 -9.59 -27.84 2.41
C THR A 81 -9.59 -28.89 1.30
N PHE A 82 -9.40 -28.48 0.03
CA PHE A 82 -9.31 -29.38 -1.11
C PHE A 82 -7.90 -29.96 -1.32
N ASN A 83 -6.88 -29.12 -1.10
CA ASN A 83 -5.48 -29.52 -1.32
C ASN A 83 -4.56 -28.86 -0.31
N THR A 84 -4.39 -29.53 0.81
CA THR A 84 -3.68 -28.99 1.98
C THR A 84 -2.22 -28.61 1.67
N LEU A 85 -1.47 -29.43 0.93
CA LEU A 85 -0.05 -29.20 0.65
C LEU A 85 0.14 -27.93 -0.19
N TRP A 86 -0.55 -27.84 -1.33
CA TRP A 86 -0.48 -26.66 -2.21
C TRP A 86 -1.10 -25.43 -1.58
N GLY A 87 -2.15 -25.61 -0.77
CA GLY A 87 -2.78 -24.53 -0.03
C GLY A 87 -1.85 -23.89 0.99
N ILE A 88 -1.08 -24.70 1.74
CA ILE A 88 -0.08 -24.17 2.69
C ILE A 88 1.04 -23.44 1.94
N PHE A 89 1.52 -24.00 0.82
CA PHE A 89 2.54 -23.34 0.00
C PHE A 89 2.07 -21.96 -0.49
N LEU A 90 0.84 -21.87 -0.99
CA LEU A 90 0.23 -20.61 -1.43
C LEU A 90 0.05 -19.64 -0.26
N LEU A 91 -0.39 -20.12 0.91
CA LEU A 91 -0.53 -19.28 2.11
C LEU A 91 0.80 -18.62 2.49
N VAL A 92 1.87 -19.40 2.57
CA VAL A 92 3.21 -18.88 2.90
C VAL A 92 3.66 -17.86 1.85
N SER A 93 3.45 -18.15 0.56
CA SER A 93 3.82 -17.24 -0.53
C SER A 93 3.06 -15.92 -0.47
N ILE A 94 1.76 -15.95 -0.19
CA ILE A 94 0.91 -14.76 -0.06
C ILE A 94 1.33 -13.95 1.18
N VAL A 95 1.57 -14.59 2.32
CA VAL A 95 2.03 -13.90 3.54
C VAL A 95 3.36 -13.20 3.30
N MET A 96 4.32 -13.86 2.64
CA MET A 96 5.59 -13.24 2.26
C MET A 96 5.41 -12.03 1.35
N ALA A 97 4.56 -12.15 0.31
CA ALA A 97 4.28 -11.04 -0.60
C ALA A 97 3.64 -9.85 0.11
N LEU A 98 2.70 -10.10 1.02
CA LEU A 98 2.06 -9.05 1.83
C LEU A 98 3.06 -8.38 2.78
N SER A 99 3.96 -9.15 3.39
CA SER A 99 5.01 -8.61 4.26
C SER A 99 5.94 -7.67 3.50
N LEU A 100 6.37 -8.05 2.30
CA LEU A 100 7.18 -7.20 1.43
C LEU A 100 6.43 -5.94 1.00
N ALA A 101 5.13 -6.06 0.72
CA ALA A 101 4.29 -4.90 0.40
C ALA A 101 4.21 -3.89 1.56
N ILE A 102 4.15 -4.37 2.81
CA ILE A 102 4.17 -3.50 4.00
C ILE A 102 5.51 -2.77 4.13
N ILE A 103 6.62 -3.49 4.00
CA ILE A 103 7.97 -2.89 4.08
C ILE A 103 8.13 -1.79 3.04
N TYR A 104 7.76 -2.09 1.80
CA TYR A 104 7.79 -1.11 0.71
C TYR A 104 6.90 0.10 1.00
N SER A 105 5.71 -0.13 1.52
CA SER A 105 4.74 0.91 1.86
C SER A 105 5.27 1.85 2.94
N ILE A 106 5.86 1.31 4.00
CA ILE A 106 6.46 2.10 5.07
C ILE A 106 7.63 2.92 4.52
N LYS A 107 8.50 2.30 3.70
CA LYS A 107 9.59 3.02 3.07
C LYS A 107 9.08 4.17 2.19
N TYR A 108 8.01 3.96 1.43
CA TYR A 108 7.41 5.01 0.60
C TYR A 108 6.88 6.17 1.45
N LEU A 109 6.23 5.89 2.58
CA LEU A 109 5.71 6.93 3.47
C LEU A 109 6.82 7.80 4.10
N THR A 110 8.06 7.31 4.19
CA THR A 110 9.17 8.13 4.70
C THR A 110 9.48 9.33 3.81
N VAL A 111 9.07 9.33 2.55
CA VAL A 111 9.16 10.49 1.64
C VAL A 111 8.42 11.70 2.22
N TYR A 112 7.28 11.47 2.86
CA TYR A 112 6.45 12.55 3.41
C TYR A 112 6.68 12.81 4.89
N TRP A 113 6.85 11.75 5.68
CA TRP A 113 6.95 11.84 7.16
C TRP A 113 8.35 11.51 7.71
N GLY A 114 9.27 11.09 6.86
CA GLY A 114 10.64 10.82 7.27
C GLY A 114 11.44 12.10 7.52
N SER A 115 12.52 12.01 8.30
CA SER A 115 13.47 13.09 8.50
C SER A 115 14.39 13.26 7.28
N TRP A 116 14.82 14.48 6.99
CA TRP A 116 15.86 14.74 6.01
C TRP A 116 17.15 14.05 6.44
N LYS A 117 17.65 13.16 5.60
CA LYS A 117 18.93 12.47 5.87
C LYS A 117 20.13 13.22 5.28
N THR A 118 19.89 14.08 4.30
CA THR A 118 20.92 14.86 3.58
C THR A 118 20.52 16.34 3.49
N LYS A 119 21.36 17.15 2.82
CA LYS A 119 21.16 18.58 2.60
C LYS A 119 19.73 18.86 2.11
N LYS A 120 19.08 19.90 2.67
CA LYS A 120 17.76 20.37 2.21
C LYS A 120 17.74 20.47 0.69
N ILE A 121 16.74 19.88 0.08
CA ILE A 121 16.49 20.02 -1.34
C ILE A 121 15.82 21.37 -1.55
N ASP A 122 16.28 22.12 -2.55
CA ASP A 122 15.60 23.33 -2.99
C ASP A 122 14.29 22.92 -3.66
N VAL A 123 13.20 23.10 -2.93
CA VAL A 123 11.87 22.73 -3.39
C VAL A 123 11.34 23.84 -4.29
N VAL A 124 10.94 23.46 -5.50
CA VAL A 124 10.29 24.40 -6.40
C VAL A 124 8.83 24.57 -5.99
N HIS A 125 8.42 25.81 -5.82
CA HIS A 125 7.01 26.17 -5.60
C HIS A 125 6.20 25.99 -6.89
N VAL A 126 5.84 24.73 -7.16
CA VAL A 126 4.85 24.41 -8.20
C VAL A 126 3.47 24.39 -7.55
N SER A 127 2.45 24.83 -8.28
CA SER A 127 1.07 24.74 -7.78
C SER A 127 0.66 23.28 -7.61
N GLU A 128 0.71 22.78 -6.37
CA GLU A 128 0.34 21.42 -5.99
C GLU A 128 -1.04 21.01 -6.55
N GLU A 129 -1.97 21.97 -6.64
CA GLU A 129 -3.35 21.70 -7.04
C GLU A 129 -3.52 21.07 -8.42
N GLN A 130 -2.71 21.46 -9.38
CA GLN A 130 -2.80 20.92 -10.75
C GLN A 130 -2.24 19.50 -10.84
N LEU A 131 -1.19 19.20 -10.08
CA LEU A 131 -0.54 17.89 -10.08
C LEU A 131 -1.36 16.85 -9.33
N VAL A 132 -1.88 17.21 -8.17
CA VAL A 132 -2.53 16.28 -7.25
C VAL A 132 -3.94 15.89 -7.68
N LYS A 133 -4.61 16.70 -8.50
CA LYS A 133 -5.99 16.45 -8.94
C LYS A 133 -6.19 15.02 -9.48
N TRP A 134 -5.26 14.54 -10.29
CA TRP A 134 -5.36 13.24 -10.94
C TRP A 134 -5.03 12.07 -10.00
N GLU A 135 -4.23 12.30 -8.96
CA GLU A 135 -3.90 11.30 -7.95
C GLU A 135 -5.09 11.00 -7.04
N TYR A 136 -5.88 12.03 -6.70
CA TYR A 136 -7.02 11.87 -5.82
C TYR A 136 -8.13 11.01 -6.40
N ILE A 137 -8.32 11.04 -7.71
CA ILE A 137 -9.40 10.26 -8.35
C ILE A 137 -9.28 8.77 -8.00
N PRO A 138 -8.18 8.06 -8.32
CA PRO A 138 -8.08 6.64 -7.99
C PRO A 138 -7.96 6.39 -6.48
N ALA A 139 -7.36 7.30 -5.70
CA ALA A 139 -7.28 7.17 -4.25
C ALA A 139 -8.66 7.22 -3.59
N ILE A 140 -9.48 8.22 -3.90
CA ILE A 140 -10.85 8.35 -3.40
C ILE A 140 -11.73 7.21 -3.91
N LEU A 141 -11.58 6.83 -5.17
CA LEU A 141 -12.35 5.73 -5.75
C LEU A 141 -12.09 4.41 -4.99
N SER A 142 -10.88 4.20 -4.52
CA SER A 142 -10.53 3.05 -3.66
C SER A 142 -11.30 3.05 -2.34
N LEU A 143 -11.56 4.21 -1.75
CA LEU A 143 -12.36 4.34 -0.52
C LEU A 143 -13.86 4.15 -0.80
N VAL A 144 -14.37 4.79 -1.85
CA VAL A 144 -15.80 4.76 -2.19
C VAL A 144 -16.25 3.38 -2.64
N LEU A 145 -15.45 2.69 -3.44
CA LEU A 145 -15.78 1.34 -3.91
C LEU A 145 -15.65 0.27 -2.83
N SER A 146 -14.91 0.53 -1.77
CA SER A 146 -14.71 -0.45 -0.69
C SER A 146 -16.04 -0.94 -0.08
N PRO A 147 -16.93 -0.08 0.43
CA PRO A 147 -18.21 -0.53 0.99
C PRO A 147 -19.19 -1.05 -0.06
N LEU A 148 -19.03 -0.67 -1.33
CA LEU A 148 -19.93 -1.11 -2.40
C LEU A 148 -19.59 -2.52 -2.92
N MET A 149 -18.32 -2.93 -2.83
CA MET A 149 -17.89 -4.23 -3.36
C MET A 149 -18.62 -5.45 -2.73
N PRO A 150 -18.80 -5.55 -1.42
CA PRO A 150 -19.56 -6.66 -0.84
C PRO A 150 -21.01 -6.72 -1.35
N LEU A 151 -21.63 -5.55 -1.59
CA LEU A 151 -22.99 -5.45 -2.14
C LEU A 151 -23.05 -5.88 -3.61
N ILE A 152 -22.09 -5.42 -4.42
CA ILE A 152 -22.00 -5.75 -5.87
C ILE A 152 -21.74 -7.25 -6.06
N LEU A 153 -20.91 -7.84 -5.21
CA LEU A 153 -20.51 -9.23 -5.32
C LEU A 153 -21.46 -10.21 -4.62
N ASN A 154 -22.53 -9.71 -3.99
CA ASN A 154 -23.47 -10.52 -3.19
C ASN A 154 -22.72 -11.46 -2.22
N ILE A 155 -21.74 -10.94 -1.52
CA ILE A 155 -20.94 -11.73 -0.58
C ILE A 155 -21.80 -11.93 0.69
N PRO A 156 -22.21 -13.17 1.01
CA PRO A 156 -22.90 -13.40 2.25
C PRO A 156 -21.96 -13.12 3.41
N ILE A 157 -22.37 -12.25 4.33
CA ILE A 157 -21.62 -12.00 5.57
C ILE A 157 -21.86 -13.21 6.48
N THR A 158 -21.13 -14.27 6.26
CA THR A 158 -21.15 -15.48 7.08
C THR A 158 -20.13 -15.37 8.22
N MET A 159 -20.26 -16.22 9.24
CA MET A 159 -19.28 -16.32 10.33
C MET A 159 -17.87 -16.60 9.81
N ASP A 160 -17.73 -17.36 8.73
CA ASP A 160 -16.45 -17.67 8.09
C ASP A 160 -15.76 -16.42 7.54
N VAL A 161 -16.53 -15.51 6.96
CA VAL A 161 -16.02 -14.21 6.48
C VAL A 161 -15.52 -13.36 7.65
N ILE A 162 -16.26 -13.35 8.78
CA ILE A 162 -15.86 -12.60 9.98
C ILE A 162 -14.60 -13.20 10.60
N ILE A 163 -14.53 -14.52 10.70
CA ILE A 163 -13.35 -15.22 11.22
C ILE A 163 -12.14 -14.96 10.33
N SER A 164 -12.30 -15.04 9.01
CA SER A 164 -11.23 -14.74 8.03
C SER A 164 -10.76 -13.31 8.15
N LEU A 165 -11.66 -12.36 8.39
CA LEU A 165 -11.35 -10.96 8.62
C LEU A 165 -10.48 -10.78 9.88
N ILE A 166 -10.90 -11.38 10.99
CA ILE A 166 -10.17 -11.30 12.26
C ILE A 166 -8.78 -11.94 12.11
N LEU A 167 -8.71 -13.08 11.44
CA LEU A 167 -7.46 -13.81 11.20
C LEU A 167 -6.51 -13.00 10.29
N ALA A 168 -7.03 -12.39 9.23
CA ALA A 168 -6.26 -11.51 8.35
C ALA A 168 -5.75 -10.27 9.10
N LEU A 169 -6.57 -9.64 9.95
CA LEU A 169 -6.17 -8.47 10.74
C LEU A 169 -5.13 -8.83 11.80
N THR A 170 -5.27 -9.97 12.47
CA THR A 170 -4.28 -10.42 13.47
C THR A 170 -2.96 -10.78 12.82
N LEU A 171 -2.96 -11.52 11.72
CA LEU A 171 -1.76 -11.84 10.95
C LEU A 171 -1.06 -10.57 10.44
N PHE A 172 -1.85 -9.63 9.93
CA PHE A 172 -1.37 -8.34 9.46
C PHE A 172 -0.70 -7.54 10.60
N THR A 173 -1.32 -7.46 11.78
CA THR A 173 -0.74 -6.75 12.94
C THR A 173 0.56 -7.41 13.42
N ILE A 174 0.62 -8.73 13.49
CA ILE A 174 1.82 -9.47 13.90
C ILE A 174 2.96 -9.21 12.90
N VAL A 175 2.68 -9.35 11.60
CA VAL A 175 3.68 -9.11 10.54
C VAL A 175 4.15 -7.65 10.55
N THR A 176 3.23 -6.70 10.72
CA THR A 176 3.58 -5.27 10.78
C THR A 176 4.46 -4.97 11.99
N MET A 177 4.14 -5.51 13.16
CA MET A 177 4.97 -5.36 14.37
C MET A 177 6.35 -6.00 14.19
N TYR A 178 6.42 -7.20 13.62
CA TYR A 178 7.68 -7.87 13.34
C TYR A 178 8.54 -7.07 12.37
N VAL A 179 7.96 -6.62 11.25
CA VAL A 179 8.65 -5.80 10.25
C VAL A 179 9.11 -4.49 10.86
N TYR A 180 8.26 -3.80 11.62
CA TYR A 180 8.62 -2.55 12.29
C TYR A 180 9.80 -2.74 13.25
N SER A 181 9.82 -3.82 14.02
CA SER A 181 10.92 -4.14 14.92
C SER A 181 12.24 -4.37 14.19
N ARG A 182 12.20 -4.95 12.98
CA ARG A 182 13.39 -5.22 12.15
C ARG A 182 13.85 -3.99 11.37
N VAL A 183 12.93 -3.22 10.82
CA VAL A 183 13.26 -1.99 10.05
C VAL A 183 13.91 -0.94 10.94
N LYS A 184 13.58 -0.87 12.22
CA LYS A 184 14.24 0.02 13.19
C LYS A 184 15.75 -0.25 13.32
N HIS A 185 16.22 -1.44 12.99
CA HIS A 185 17.65 -1.82 13.02
C HIS A 185 18.35 -1.73 11.67
N ILE A 186 17.62 -1.57 10.56
CA ILE A 186 18.20 -1.39 9.23
C ILE A 186 18.40 0.12 8.99
N THR A 187 19.25 0.72 9.79
CA THR A 187 19.78 2.05 9.50
C THR A 187 21.03 1.87 8.63
N HIS A 188 21.03 2.51 7.48
CA HIS A 188 22.24 2.87 6.70
C HIS A 188 22.78 1.96 5.60
N ASP A 189 22.05 1.02 5.04
CA ASP A 189 22.51 0.51 3.76
C ASP A 189 21.54 0.89 2.63
N THR A 190 22.08 1.58 1.65
CA THR A 190 21.47 2.01 0.42
C THR A 190 21.02 0.80 -0.39
N ILE A 191 19.89 0.20 -0.05
CA ILE A 191 19.27 -0.86 -0.85
C ILE A 191 18.12 -0.25 -1.65
N TRP A 192 18.47 0.59 -2.59
CA TRP A 192 17.61 0.89 -3.71
C TRP A 192 18.44 1.18 -4.95
N LEU A 193 18.44 0.24 -5.84
CA LEU A 193 19.01 0.39 -7.19
C LEU A 193 17.87 0.70 -8.16
N GLY A 194 17.32 1.90 -8.05
CA GLY A 194 16.40 2.47 -9.06
C GLY A 194 17.16 3.19 -10.15
N GLY A 195 18.18 2.54 -10.75
CA GLY A 195 18.76 2.99 -12.01
C GLY A 195 19.80 4.11 -11.97
N GLU A 196 20.19 4.60 -10.80
CA GLU A 196 21.34 5.51 -10.68
C GLU A 196 22.43 4.84 -9.86
N LEU A 197 23.49 4.45 -10.54
CA LEU A 197 24.79 4.15 -9.92
C LEU A 197 25.42 5.47 -9.46
N PRO A 198 26.16 5.48 -8.35
CA PRO A 198 26.89 6.66 -7.87
C PRO A 198 27.95 7.15 -8.86
#